data_c749029dbed3b6a413ddae2dbdde7bea
#
_entry.id   c749029dbed3b6a413ddae2dbdde7bea
#
_cell.length_a   1.000
_cell.length_b   1.000
_cell.length_c   1.000
_cell.angle_alpha   90.00
_cell.angle_beta   90.00
_cell.angle_gamma   90.00
#
_symmetry.space_group_name_H-M   'P 1'
#
loop_
_entity.id
_entity.type
_entity.pdbx_description
1 polymer ?
#
loop_
_entity_poly.entity_id
_entity_poly.type
_entity_poly.pdbx_seq_one_letter_code
_entity_poly.pdbx_strand_id
1 'polypeptide(L)'
;MHEPATGISVRRGRVSTAAEITKTMHIAVLLFAAFLCSWYGLGPLAAVAAEVPTTPGVVKWHPGHYYAPMTFMQSNPSIMAQVYAELKATPALRGLQIRFSWLELEPEEGRYDFKGIEQILSELIPLNKHLVILLELKSFNPKILPVPSYMRTEAYEGGAFPFSTYGQSTPRGYNLKLWNSGVHARLVALLTELGKRFNGHANFEGIGLPETAFGQPIELISSHDTGKYYDNLLDVQRQMRVAFPNTLTYQFVNYPREILPGFVDQLRTIGTGMGGPDIFMEDPGLNFDHPNKPKGVYLYYPHMSGLIPLTPSVMQANYDNTRYDGKGRVPTIGELLAFGRDRLKANYLFWTRAPGHFQQVLEQMRQIPLQGNPAGGLDASCPKAYQGCVE
;
A
#
# COMPACT_ATOMS: atom_id res chain seq x y z
N MET A 1 -1.25 -49.12 -48.57
CA MET A 1 -2.19 -49.39 -49.69
C MET A 1 -2.82 -48.06 -50.08
N HIS A 2 -2.43 -47.67 -51.30
CA HIS A 2 -3.14 -46.82 -52.28
C HIS A 2 -3.54 -45.35 -51.92
N GLU A 3 -2.70 -44.47 -52.36
CA GLU A 3 -3.09 -43.30 -53.20
C GLU A 3 -3.69 -43.74 -54.55
N PRO A 4 -4.40 -42.91 -55.34
CA PRO A 4 -3.85 -41.75 -56.05
C PRO A 4 -4.86 -40.60 -56.20
N ALA A 5 -4.42 -39.33 -56.35
CA ALA A 5 -3.90 -38.54 -57.49
C ALA A 5 -4.92 -38.13 -58.59
N THR A 6 -4.73 -36.91 -59.00
CA THR A 6 -5.11 -36.19 -60.27
C THR A 6 -6.21 -35.14 -60.10
N GLY A 7 -6.15 -33.94 -60.68
CA GLY A 7 -5.28 -33.38 -61.72
C GLY A 7 -5.67 -31.92 -62.05
N ILE A 8 -4.78 -31.27 -62.65
CA ILE A 8 -4.58 -29.97 -63.25
C ILE A 8 -5.71 -29.42 -64.16
N SER A 9 -5.99 -28.09 -64.14
CA SER A 9 -6.25 -27.37 -65.37
C SER A 9 -5.93 -25.87 -65.25
N VAL A 10 -4.97 -25.45 -66.06
CA VAL A 10 -4.53 -24.07 -66.38
C VAL A 10 -5.42 -23.52 -67.52
N ARG A 11 -5.83 -22.26 -67.48
CA ARG A 11 -6.04 -21.48 -68.72
C ARG A 11 -5.59 -20.04 -68.57
N ARG A 12 -4.68 -19.76 -69.53
CA ARG A 12 -4.15 -18.42 -69.88
C ARG A 12 -5.07 -17.72 -70.89
N GLY A 13 -4.92 -16.39 -70.94
CA GLY A 13 -5.20 -15.57 -72.10
C GLY A 13 -5.85 -14.24 -71.68
N ARG A 14 -5.52 -13.10 -72.16
CA ARG A 14 -4.53 -12.55 -73.08
C ARG A 14 -4.54 -11.03 -72.93
N VAL A 15 -3.46 -10.40 -73.23
CA VAL A 15 -3.09 -9.00 -73.33
C VAL A 15 -3.84 -8.27 -74.45
N SER A 16 -4.13 -6.95 -74.28
CA SER A 16 -4.18 -5.92 -75.33
C SER A 16 -4.23 -4.54 -74.68
N THR A 17 -3.17 -3.77 -74.73
CA THR A 17 -2.63 -2.68 -75.53
C THR A 17 -3.48 -1.44 -75.64
N ALA A 18 -2.97 -0.38 -75.10
CA ALA A 18 -2.77 1.02 -75.49
C ALA A 18 -3.67 1.71 -76.54
N ALA A 19 -4.03 2.92 -76.20
CA ALA A 19 -3.72 4.15 -77.02
C ALA A 19 -4.45 5.38 -76.39
N GLU A 20 -3.61 6.35 -76.06
CA GLU A 20 -3.72 7.80 -76.28
C GLU A 20 -5.06 8.38 -76.80
N ILE A 21 -5.43 9.54 -76.21
CA ILE A 21 -5.63 10.81 -76.91
C ILE A 21 -5.69 12.01 -75.97
N THR A 22 -5.01 13.04 -76.39
CA THR A 22 -4.65 14.31 -75.79
C THR A 22 -5.76 15.38 -75.88
N LYS A 23 -5.60 16.42 -75.01
CA LYS A 23 -6.05 17.83 -75.07
C LYS A 23 -7.52 18.15 -74.71
N THR A 24 -7.73 19.00 -73.66
CA THR A 24 -7.78 20.45 -73.84
C THR A 24 -7.81 21.19 -72.52
N MET A 25 -7.02 22.25 -72.40
CA MET A 25 -6.92 23.24 -71.33
C MET A 25 -8.26 23.99 -71.16
N HIS A 26 -8.73 24.17 -69.92
CA HIS A 26 -9.40 25.42 -69.52
C HIS A 26 -9.00 25.74 -68.06
N ILE A 27 -8.51 26.95 -67.90
CA ILE A 27 -8.10 27.61 -66.66
C ILE A 27 -9.35 27.93 -65.83
N ALA A 28 -9.41 27.46 -64.64
CA ALA A 28 -10.24 28.06 -63.58
C ALA A 28 -9.40 28.13 -62.29
N VAL A 29 -8.95 29.33 -62.00
CA VAL A 29 -8.33 29.69 -60.73
C VAL A 29 -9.40 29.60 -59.66
N LEU A 30 -9.29 28.64 -58.74
CA LEU A 30 -10.02 28.62 -57.48
C LEU A 30 -9.00 28.30 -56.39
N LEU A 31 -8.83 29.29 -55.50
CA LEU A 31 -8.07 29.24 -54.29
C LEU A 31 -8.52 28.04 -53.42
N PHE A 32 -7.71 27.00 -53.38
CA PHE A 32 -7.81 25.97 -52.33
C PHE A 32 -6.75 26.29 -51.28
N ALA A 33 -7.20 26.87 -50.16
CA ALA A 33 -6.44 26.94 -48.95
C ALA A 33 -6.18 25.51 -48.49
N ALA A 34 -4.95 25.04 -48.67
CA ALA A 34 -4.50 23.76 -48.12
C ALA A 34 -4.45 23.87 -46.61
N PHE A 35 -5.46 23.32 -45.94
CA PHE A 35 -5.43 23.02 -44.52
C PHE A 35 -4.40 21.89 -44.34
N LEU A 36 -3.18 22.25 -44.04
CA LEU A 36 -2.18 21.36 -43.48
C LEU A 36 -2.62 21.05 -42.03
N CYS A 37 -3.47 20.03 -41.83
CA CYS A 37 -3.63 19.37 -40.55
C CYS A 37 -2.32 18.66 -40.23
N SER A 38 -1.43 19.39 -39.56
CA SER A 38 -0.34 18.76 -38.81
C SER A 38 -0.99 17.85 -37.75
N TRP A 39 -0.90 16.56 -37.99
CA TRP A 39 -1.13 15.56 -36.93
C TRP A 39 0.04 15.67 -35.95
N TYR A 40 -0.03 16.63 -35.06
CA TYR A 40 0.64 16.49 -33.78
C TYR A 40 -0.08 15.39 -33.05
N GLY A 41 0.57 14.24 -32.95
CA GLY A 41 0.13 13.17 -32.04
C GLY A 41 0.06 13.72 -30.63
N LEU A 42 -1.12 14.12 -30.21
CA LEU A 42 -1.44 14.29 -28.79
C LEU A 42 -1.41 12.87 -28.21
N GLY A 43 -0.25 12.46 -27.74
CA GLY A 43 -0.18 11.34 -26.80
C GLY A 43 -1.14 11.62 -25.65
N PRO A 44 -1.66 10.59 -24.96
CA PRO A 44 -2.53 10.81 -23.83
C PRO A 44 -1.80 11.74 -22.86
N LEU A 45 -2.38 12.92 -22.61
CA LEU A 45 -1.95 13.81 -21.54
C LEU A 45 -2.06 12.98 -20.25
N ALA A 46 -0.93 12.56 -19.72
CA ALA A 46 -0.90 12.00 -18.37
C ALA A 46 -1.56 13.02 -17.47
N ALA A 47 -2.67 12.62 -16.84
CA ALA A 47 -3.35 13.47 -15.88
C ALA A 47 -2.36 13.75 -14.75
N VAL A 48 -1.81 14.96 -14.75
CA VAL A 48 -0.96 15.44 -13.65
C VAL A 48 -1.88 15.68 -12.47
N ALA A 49 -1.70 14.94 -11.40
CA ALA A 49 -2.44 15.21 -10.16
C ALA A 49 -2.17 16.65 -9.72
N ALA A 50 -3.23 17.37 -9.35
CA ALA A 50 -3.09 18.67 -8.75
C ALA A 50 -2.29 18.54 -7.44
N GLU A 51 -1.29 19.40 -7.26
CA GLU A 51 -0.64 19.51 -5.95
C GLU A 51 -1.59 20.23 -4.99
N VAL A 52 -1.81 19.62 -3.81
CA VAL A 52 -2.56 20.28 -2.74
C VAL A 52 -1.68 21.35 -2.13
N PRO A 53 -2.18 22.60 -1.94
CA PRO A 53 -1.44 23.65 -1.22
C PRO A 53 -1.03 23.14 0.16
N THR A 54 0.27 23.07 0.42
CA THR A 54 0.80 22.46 1.63
C THR A 54 0.98 23.50 2.73
N THR A 55 -0.07 23.76 3.51
CA THR A 55 0.08 24.44 4.80
C THR A 55 0.68 23.42 5.78
N PRO A 56 1.83 23.68 6.42
CA PRO A 56 2.42 22.75 7.37
C PRO A 56 1.42 22.31 8.44
N GLY A 57 1.31 21.02 8.69
CA GLY A 57 0.42 20.44 9.69
C GLY A 57 -1.05 20.25 9.25
N VAL A 58 -1.45 20.76 8.10
CA VAL A 58 -2.74 20.39 7.47
C VAL A 58 -2.54 19.14 6.64
N VAL A 59 -3.28 18.08 6.95
CA VAL A 59 -3.09 16.75 6.39
C VAL A 59 -4.22 16.43 5.40
N LYS A 60 -3.88 15.81 4.27
CA LYS A 60 -4.86 15.17 3.37
C LYS A 60 -5.59 14.09 4.16
N TRP A 61 -6.92 14.10 4.12
CA TRP A 61 -7.70 13.29 5.04
C TRP A 61 -8.90 12.64 4.35
N HIS A 62 -8.71 11.42 3.85
CA HIS A 62 -9.75 10.64 3.18
C HIS A 62 -10.00 9.34 3.95
N PRO A 63 -10.47 9.42 5.22
CA PRO A 63 -10.72 8.24 6.02
C PRO A 63 -11.77 7.32 5.38
N GLY A 64 -11.72 6.04 5.72
CA GLY A 64 -12.63 5.05 5.18
C GLY A 64 -11.97 3.71 4.88
N HIS A 65 -12.59 2.96 3.99
CA HIS A 65 -12.17 1.61 3.62
C HIS A 65 -11.17 1.64 2.47
N TYR A 66 -10.08 0.89 2.60
CA TYR A 66 -9.05 0.74 1.58
C TYR A 66 -8.84 -0.73 1.25
N TYR A 67 -8.61 -1.02 -0.01
CA TYR A 67 -8.43 -2.36 -0.52
C TYR A 67 -6.95 -2.69 -0.59
N ALA A 68 -6.53 -3.83 -0.04
CA ALA A 68 -5.12 -4.22 0.08
C ALA A 68 -4.85 -5.51 -0.73
N PRO A 69 -4.46 -5.41 -2.01
CA PRO A 69 -4.00 -6.57 -2.77
C PRO A 69 -2.80 -7.24 -2.09
N MET A 70 -2.79 -8.57 -2.07
CA MET A 70 -1.63 -9.32 -1.56
C MET A 70 -0.41 -9.09 -2.46
N THR A 71 0.80 -9.12 -1.91
CA THR A 71 2.05 -8.78 -2.61
C THR A 71 2.21 -9.53 -3.95
N PHE A 72 1.89 -10.84 -3.99
CA PHE A 72 1.97 -11.61 -5.24
C PHE A 72 0.96 -11.19 -6.32
N MET A 73 -0.11 -10.49 -5.95
CA MET A 73 -1.10 -9.96 -6.90
C MET A 73 -0.60 -8.68 -7.57
N GLN A 74 0.17 -7.89 -6.85
CA GLN A 74 0.64 -6.57 -7.30
C GLN A 74 1.57 -6.67 -8.51
N SER A 75 2.32 -7.76 -8.64
CA SER A 75 3.19 -8.04 -9.79
C SER A 75 2.44 -8.64 -10.99
N ASN A 76 1.12 -8.89 -10.90
CA ASN A 76 0.32 -9.47 -11.98
C ASN A 76 -0.61 -8.41 -12.60
N PRO A 77 -0.33 -7.91 -13.83
CA PRO A 77 -1.13 -6.86 -14.47
C PRO A 77 -2.61 -7.21 -14.64
N SER A 78 -2.92 -8.49 -14.95
CA SER A 78 -4.32 -8.93 -15.13
C SER A 78 -5.10 -8.89 -13.81
N ILE A 79 -4.47 -9.28 -12.70
CA ILE A 79 -5.08 -9.19 -11.37
C ILE A 79 -5.25 -7.73 -10.97
N MET A 80 -4.26 -6.88 -11.21
CA MET A 80 -4.36 -5.46 -10.89
C MET A 80 -5.44 -4.75 -11.72
N ALA A 81 -5.60 -5.09 -13.01
CA ALA A 81 -6.71 -4.59 -13.82
C ALA A 81 -8.08 -4.96 -13.21
N GLN A 82 -8.22 -6.18 -12.69
CA GLN A 82 -9.43 -6.61 -11.97
C GLN A 82 -9.60 -5.80 -10.66
N VAL A 83 -8.53 -5.57 -9.89
CA VAL A 83 -8.56 -4.77 -8.67
C VAL A 83 -9.05 -3.34 -8.97
N TYR A 84 -8.56 -2.70 -10.03
CA TYR A 84 -9.03 -1.37 -10.42
C TYR A 84 -10.50 -1.37 -10.85
N ALA A 85 -10.96 -2.41 -11.55
CA ALA A 85 -12.36 -2.56 -11.92
C ALA A 85 -13.27 -2.75 -10.67
N GLU A 86 -12.84 -3.58 -9.71
CA GLU A 86 -13.51 -3.79 -8.43
C GLU A 86 -13.59 -2.48 -7.62
N LEU A 87 -12.49 -1.71 -7.59
CA LEU A 87 -12.39 -0.43 -6.91
C LEU A 87 -13.33 0.63 -7.52
N LYS A 88 -13.38 0.69 -8.86
CA LYS A 88 -14.30 1.55 -9.60
C LYS A 88 -15.77 1.21 -9.31
N ALA A 89 -16.11 -0.09 -9.24
CA ALA A 89 -17.45 -0.59 -9.00
C ALA A 89 -17.90 -0.53 -7.54
N THR A 90 -16.98 -0.15 -6.60
CA THR A 90 -17.27 -0.16 -5.16
C THR A 90 -16.90 1.20 -4.56
N PRO A 91 -17.83 2.19 -4.61
CA PRO A 91 -17.54 3.57 -4.17
C PRO A 91 -17.09 3.71 -2.72
N ALA A 92 -17.54 2.84 -1.81
CA ALA A 92 -17.13 2.83 -0.42
C ALA A 92 -15.64 2.54 -0.20
N LEU A 93 -14.98 1.92 -1.16
CA LEU A 93 -13.53 1.78 -1.14
C LEU A 93 -12.88 3.10 -1.59
N ARG A 94 -12.22 3.79 -0.67
CA ARG A 94 -11.58 5.10 -0.91
C ARG A 94 -10.29 5.00 -1.71
N GLY A 95 -9.64 3.83 -1.71
CA GLY A 95 -8.37 3.64 -2.39
C GLY A 95 -7.75 2.27 -2.18
N LEU A 96 -6.46 2.21 -2.42
CA LEU A 96 -5.62 1.02 -2.24
C LEU A 96 -4.59 1.22 -1.12
N GLN A 97 -4.28 0.14 -0.39
CA GLN A 97 -3.04 0.00 0.34
C GLN A 97 -2.13 -0.96 -0.44
N ILE A 98 -0.97 -0.48 -0.87
CA ILE A 98 0.02 -1.25 -1.65
C ILE A 98 1.31 -1.41 -0.86
N ARG A 99 1.90 -2.60 -0.94
CA ARG A 99 3.17 -2.90 -0.29
C ARG A 99 4.33 -2.66 -1.26
N PHE A 100 5.36 -1.99 -0.78
CA PHE A 100 6.62 -1.82 -1.50
C PHE A 100 7.77 -2.27 -0.62
N SER A 101 8.65 -3.09 -1.16
CA SER A 101 9.88 -3.46 -0.49
C SER A 101 10.92 -2.34 -0.58
N TRP A 102 11.83 -2.28 0.40
CA TRP A 102 12.94 -1.34 0.34
C TRP A 102 13.80 -1.54 -0.92
N LEU A 103 14.05 -2.80 -1.30
CA LEU A 103 14.84 -3.14 -2.49
C LEU A 103 14.22 -2.58 -3.78
N GLU A 104 12.90 -2.56 -3.92
CA GLU A 104 12.22 -1.97 -5.10
C GLU A 104 12.41 -0.47 -5.17
N LEU A 105 12.36 0.20 -4.02
CA LEU A 105 12.39 1.66 -3.93
C LEU A 105 13.81 2.23 -3.92
N GLU A 106 14.81 1.47 -3.48
CA GLU A 106 16.24 1.84 -3.46
C GLU A 106 17.10 0.62 -3.83
N PRO A 107 17.18 0.25 -5.12
CA PRO A 107 17.94 -0.92 -5.58
C PRO A 107 19.45 -0.78 -5.36
N GLU A 108 19.98 0.43 -5.41
CA GLU A 108 21.37 0.79 -5.13
C GLU A 108 21.41 1.97 -4.15
N GLU A 109 22.47 2.11 -3.40
CA GLU A 109 22.58 3.17 -2.39
C GLU A 109 22.38 4.56 -3.00
N GLY A 110 21.37 5.29 -2.51
CA GLY A 110 21.03 6.63 -2.96
C GLY A 110 20.39 6.70 -4.35
N ARG A 111 20.15 5.56 -5.01
CA ARG A 111 19.41 5.48 -6.27
C ARG A 111 18.00 5.00 -6.04
N TYR A 112 17.05 5.94 -6.11
CA TYR A 112 15.65 5.67 -5.84
C TYR A 112 14.87 5.40 -7.12
N ASP A 113 13.98 4.40 -7.11
CA ASP A 113 13.04 4.10 -8.19
C ASP A 113 11.60 4.10 -7.65
N PHE A 114 10.87 5.15 -7.96
CA PHE A 114 9.48 5.35 -7.53
C PHE A 114 8.45 5.11 -8.64
N LYS A 115 8.88 4.62 -9.80
CA LYS A 115 7.99 4.39 -10.96
C LYS A 115 6.81 3.49 -10.62
N GLY A 116 7.01 2.48 -9.77
CA GLY A 116 5.92 1.60 -9.34
C GLY A 116 4.83 2.35 -8.57
N ILE A 117 5.20 3.30 -7.70
CA ILE A 117 4.25 4.16 -6.99
C ILE A 117 3.55 5.09 -7.98
N GLU A 118 4.30 5.74 -8.88
CA GLU A 118 3.77 6.67 -9.89
C GLU A 118 2.79 5.98 -10.84
N GLN A 119 3.09 4.74 -11.24
CA GLN A 119 2.18 3.94 -12.09
C GLN A 119 0.85 3.67 -11.38
N ILE A 120 0.87 3.25 -10.12
CA ILE A 120 -0.37 3.01 -9.37
C ILE A 120 -1.15 4.30 -9.18
N LEU A 121 -0.50 5.41 -8.87
CA LEU A 121 -1.15 6.71 -8.78
C LEU A 121 -1.82 7.11 -10.10
N SER A 122 -1.18 6.87 -11.25
CA SER A 122 -1.75 7.16 -12.57
C SER A 122 -3.04 6.39 -12.86
N GLU A 123 -3.19 5.17 -12.31
CA GLU A 123 -4.41 4.36 -12.41
C GLU A 123 -5.49 4.82 -11.43
N LEU A 124 -5.11 5.37 -10.27
CA LEU A 124 -6.04 5.81 -9.23
C LEU A 124 -6.64 7.19 -9.48
N ILE A 125 -5.88 8.11 -10.09
CA ILE A 125 -6.32 9.49 -10.39
C ILE A 125 -7.64 9.52 -11.16
N PRO A 126 -7.80 8.82 -12.31
CA PRO A 126 -9.05 8.85 -13.06
C PRO A 126 -10.23 8.19 -12.34
N LEU A 127 -9.96 7.40 -11.30
CA LEU A 127 -10.98 6.78 -10.45
C LEU A 127 -11.35 7.65 -9.25
N ASN A 128 -10.67 8.78 -9.04
CA ASN A 128 -10.76 9.60 -7.81
C ASN A 128 -10.54 8.75 -6.55
N LYS A 129 -9.46 7.95 -6.56
CA LYS A 129 -9.08 7.05 -5.47
C LYS A 129 -7.69 7.38 -4.97
N HIS A 130 -7.38 6.95 -3.75
CA HIS A 130 -6.17 7.34 -3.04
C HIS A 130 -5.24 6.14 -2.82
N LEU A 131 -3.96 6.40 -2.71
CA LEU A 131 -2.93 5.42 -2.43
C LEU A 131 -2.38 5.58 -1.02
N VAL A 132 -2.42 4.51 -0.25
CA VAL A 132 -1.64 4.33 0.97
C VAL A 132 -0.54 3.30 0.66
N ILE A 133 0.70 3.58 1.02
CA ILE A 133 1.77 2.57 0.91
C ILE A 133 2.11 2.00 2.29
N LEU A 134 2.42 0.70 2.30
CA LEU A 134 3.02 0.01 3.44
C LEU A 134 4.44 -0.41 3.03
N LEU A 135 5.44 0.21 3.63
CA LEU A 135 6.84 -0.11 3.36
C LEU A 135 7.21 -1.43 4.03
N GLU A 136 7.58 -2.45 3.24
CA GLU A 136 7.94 -3.77 3.77
C GLU A 136 9.39 -3.75 4.29
N LEU A 137 9.53 -3.73 5.61
CA LEU A 137 10.79 -3.77 6.34
C LEU A 137 11.03 -5.12 7.03
N LYS A 138 10.10 -6.04 6.87
CA LYS A 138 10.12 -7.38 7.46
C LYS A 138 9.61 -8.38 6.43
N SER A 139 10.27 -9.52 6.32
CA SER A 139 9.86 -10.61 5.43
C SER A 139 9.44 -11.82 6.25
N PHE A 140 8.31 -12.43 5.90
CA PHE A 140 7.87 -13.74 6.41
C PHE A 140 8.23 -14.88 5.44
N ASN A 141 9.09 -14.61 4.47
CA ASN A 141 9.65 -15.60 3.55
C ASN A 141 11.15 -15.76 3.86
N PRO A 142 11.61 -16.96 4.29
CA PRO A 142 13.01 -17.18 4.64
C PRO A 142 13.99 -17.10 3.45
N LYS A 143 13.47 -16.94 2.23
CA LYS A 143 14.29 -16.74 1.02
C LYS A 143 14.46 -15.26 0.66
N ILE A 144 13.78 -14.35 1.36
CA ILE A 144 13.76 -12.92 1.03
C ILE A 144 14.32 -12.11 2.20
N LEU A 145 15.46 -11.44 1.97
CA LEU A 145 16.00 -10.43 2.87
C LEU A 145 15.31 -9.09 2.59
N PRO A 146 14.77 -8.40 3.62
CA PRO A 146 14.02 -7.15 3.43
C PRO A 146 14.90 -5.91 3.21
N VAL A 147 16.16 -6.09 2.86
CA VAL A 147 17.15 -5.02 2.64
C VAL A 147 17.76 -5.09 1.25
N PRO A 148 18.11 -3.94 0.62
CA PRO A 148 18.89 -3.89 -0.61
C PRO A 148 20.23 -4.64 -0.49
N SER A 149 20.77 -5.04 -1.64
CA SER A 149 21.99 -5.85 -1.68
C SER A 149 23.22 -5.13 -1.13
N TYR A 150 23.33 -3.81 -1.30
CA TYR A 150 24.44 -3.00 -0.78
C TYR A 150 24.50 -2.99 0.76
N MET A 151 23.37 -3.25 1.45
CA MET A 151 23.33 -3.32 2.92
C MET A 151 23.75 -4.69 3.50
N ARG A 152 24.02 -5.69 2.64
CA ARG A 152 24.41 -7.04 3.09
C ARG A 152 25.91 -7.13 3.41
N THR A 153 26.52 -6.03 3.80
CA THR A 153 27.94 -5.89 4.14
C THR A 153 28.13 -5.82 5.65
N GLU A 154 29.37 -5.93 6.10
CA GLU A 154 29.74 -5.84 7.51
C GLU A 154 29.39 -4.47 8.12
N ALA A 155 29.52 -3.38 7.36
CA ALA A 155 29.16 -2.04 7.81
C ALA A 155 27.70 -1.91 8.29
N TYR A 156 26.80 -2.68 7.69
CA TYR A 156 25.40 -2.77 8.08
C TYR A 156 25.09 -4.02 8.90
N GLU A 157 26.10 -4.77 9.36
CA GLU A 157 25.95 -6.08 10.02
C GLU A 157 25.07 -7.05 9.23
N GLY A 158 25.08 -6.98 7.87
CA GLY A 158 24.19 -7.72 6.99
C GLY A 158 22.78 -7.15 6.86
N GLY A 159 22.44 -6.05 7.56
CA GLY A 159 21.21 -5.28 7.45
C GLY A 159 19.96 -5.91 8.09
N ALA A 160 19.91 -7.24 8.21
CA ALA A 160 18.75 -7.96 8.73
C ALA A 160 19.17 -9.16 9.59
N PHE A 161 18.26 -9.62 10.46
CA PHE A 161 18.45 -10.80 11.29
C PHE A 161 17.31 -11.80 11.05
N PRO A 162 17.60 -13.13 11.12
CA PRO A 162 16.59 -14.16 10.99
C PRO A 162 15.76 -14.29 12.26
N PHE A 163 14.46 -14.47 12.13
CA PHE A 163 13.57 -14.81 13.23
C PHE A 163 12.79 -16.09 12.94
N SER A 164 12.38 -16.77 14.02
CA SER A 164 11.57 -17.96 13.97
C SER A 164 10.19 -17.75 14.60
N THR A 165 9.35 -18.76 14.50
CA THR A 165 8.17 -18.91 15.35
C THR A 165 8.63 -19.40 16.73
N TYR A 166 7.92 -18.99 17.78
CA TYR A 166 8.24 -19.40 19.14
C TYR A 166 8.39 -20.93 19.27
N GLY A 167 9.50 -21.36 19.86
CA GLY A 167 9.82 -22.78 20.05
C GLY A 167 10.41 -23.49 18.81
N GLN A 168 10.71 -22.77 17.72
CA GLN A 168 11.36 -23.31 16.52
C GLN A 168 12.72 -22.64 16.29
N SER A 169 13.64 -23.38 15.68
CA SER A 169 14.99 -22.90 15.31
C SER A 169 15.16 -22.60 13.82
N THR A 170 14.19 -22.97 13.01
CA THR A 170 14.23 -22.70 11.56
C THR A 170 13.75 -21.29 11.25
N PRO A 171 14.43 -20.54 10.36
CA PRO A 171 14.00 -19.21 9.97
C PRO A 171 12.60 -19.21 9.37
N ARG A 172 11.73 -18.36 9.88
CA ARG A 172 10.43 -18.05 9.27
C ARG A 172 10.54 -16.84 8.34
N GLY A 173 11.50 -15.96 8.60
CA GLY A 173 11.72 -14.73 7.87
C GLY A 173 12.86 -13.90 8.46
N TYR A 174 12.87 -12.64 8.06
CA TYR A 174 13.89 -11.68 8.47
C TYR A 174 13.27 -10.36 8.89
N ASN A 175 13.89 -9.71 9.89
CA ASN A 175 13.59 -8.35 10.32
C ASN A 175 14.84 -7.49 10.24
N LEU A 176 14.69 -6.15 10.18
CA LEU A 176 15.81 -5.22 10.09
C LEU A 176 16.65 -5.21 11.35
N LYS A 177 17.98 -5.05 11.20
CA LYS A 177 18.88 -4.65 12.28
C LYS A 177 18.83 -3.15 12.51
N LEU A 178 17.65 -2.65 12.89
CA LEU A 178 17.39 -1.20 13.02
C LEU A 178 18.25 -0.55 14.16
N TRP A 179 18.86 -1.33 15.05
CA TRP A 179 19.87 -0.84 16.01
C TRP A 179 21.17 -0.41 15.34
N ASN A 180 21.49 -0.92 14.13
CA ASN A 180 22.63 -0.47 13.35
C ASN A 180 22.38 0.93 12.80
N SER A 181 23.31 1.86 13.09
CA SER A 181 23.16 3.28 12.72
C SER A 181 23.13 3.51 11.20
N GLY A 182 23.82 2.69 10.42
CA GLY A 182 23.82 2.74 8.96
C GLY A 182 22.44 2.34 8.41
N VAL A 183 21.86 1.23 8.91
CA VAL A 183 20.51 0.78 8.53
C VAL A 183 19.48 1.86 8.84
N HIS A 184 19.52 2.42 10.06
CA HIS A 184 18.64 3.52 10.46
C HIS A 184 18.78 4.74 9.55
N ALA A 185 20.01 5.21 9.31
CA ALA A 185 20.26 6.39 8.48
C ALA A 185 19.79 6.20 7.03
N ARG A 186 19.97 5.01 6.45
CA ARG A 186 19.49 4.72 5.10
C ARG A 186 17.95 4.68 5.01
N LEU A 187 17.27 4.13 6.02
CA LEU A 187 15.83 4.14 6.08
C LEU A 187 15.27 5.57 6.15
N VAL A 188 15.86 6.42 6.98
CA VAL A 188 15.50 7.85 7.07
C VAL A 188 15.73 8.55 5.73
N ALA A 189 16.84 8.26 5.02
CA ALA A 189 17.12 8.81 3.71
C ALA A 189 16.05 8.42 2.68
N LEU A 190 15.66 7.13 2.61
CA LEU A 190 14.58 6.67 1.73
C LEU A 190 13.26 7.39 2.02
N LEU A 191 12.87 7.49 3.29
CA LEU A 191 11.64 8.17 3.71
C LEU A 191 11.66 9.66 3.36
N THR A 192 12.83 10.29 3.47
CA THR A 192 13.02 11.71 3.08
C THR A 192 12.78 11.89 1.58
N GLU A 193 13.34 11.05 0.73
CA GLU A 193 13.15 11.14 -0.72
C GLU A 193 11.72 10.83 -1.14
N LEU A 194 11.08 9.82 -0.52
CA LEU A 194 9.65 9.56 -0.70
C LEU A 194 8.79 10.78 -0.31
N GLY A 195 9.13 11.43 0.80
CA GLY A 195 8.45 12.65 1.26
C GLY A 195 8.58 13.80 0.28
N LYS A 196 9.79 14.07 -0.23
CA LYS A 196 10.03 15.08 -1.26
C LYS A 196 9.19 14.85 -2.52
N ARG A 197 9.00 13.59 -2.91
CA ARG A 197 8.29 13.23 -4.14
C ARG A 197 6.78 13.21 -3.97
N PHE A 198 6.25 12.72 -2.83
CA PHE A 198 4.84 12.38 -2.72
C PHE A 198 4.05 13.15 -1.66
N ASN A 199 4.69 13.87 -0.74
CA ASN A 199 3.95 14.57 0.32
C ASN A 199 2.90 15.55 -0.23
N GLY A 200 3.19 16.27 -1.32
CA GLY A 200 2.26 17.21 -1.97
C GLY A 200 1.27 16.57 -2.96
N HIS A 201 1.40 15.28 -3.28
CA HIS A 201 0.57 14.64 -4.30
C HIS A 201 -0.84 14.36 -3.77
N ALA A 202 -1.89 14.88 -4.44
CA ALA A 202 -3.28 14.85 -3.97
C ALA A 202 -3.79 13.42 -3.69
N ASN A 203 -3.46 12.45 -4.56
CA ASN A 203 -3.92 11.07 -4.42
C ASN A 203 -2.97 10.18 -3.59
N PHE A 204 -1.85 10.70 -3.08
CA PHE A 204 -0.98 9.97 -2.16
C PHE A 204 -1.44 10.26 -0.73
N GLU A 205 -2.19 9.34 -0.16
CA GLU A 205 -2.89 9.50 1.12
C GLU A 205 -2.02 9.21 2.33
N GLY A 206 -1.19 8.17 2.25
CA GLY A 206 -0.48 7.73 3.44
C GLY A 206 0.70 6.80 3.20
N ILE A 207 1.54 6.75 4.24
CA ILE A 207 2.65 5.79 4.34
C ILE A 207 2.70 5.18 5.74
N GLY A 208 2.86 3.86 5.79
CA GLY A 208 2.96 3.11 7.03
C GLY A 208 4.15 2.18 7.09
N LEU A 209 4.52 1.83 8.31
CA LEU A 209 5.52 0.81 8.60
C LEU A 209 4.89 -0.46 9.16
N PRO A 210 5.53 -1.64 8.97
CA PRO A 210 4.99 -2.91 9.42
C PRO A 210 4.98 -3.03 10.94
N GLU A 211 4.57 -4.17 11.43
CA GLU A 211 4.33 -4.45 12.84
C GLU A 211 5.54 -4.25 13.75
N THR A 212 5.28 -3.83 14.99
CA THR A 212 6.31 -3.73 16.04
C THR A 212 6.80 -5.08 16.55
N ALA A 213 6.11 -6.19 16.26
CA ALA A 213 6.54 -7.51 16.66
C ALA A 213 7.93 -7.82 16.15
N PHE A 214 8.89 -7.95 17.08
CA PHE A 214 10.30 -8.16 16.79
C PHE A 214 10.54 -9.53 16.12
N GLY A 215 9.71 -10.51 16.43
CA GLY A 215 9.93 -11.92 16.14
C GLY A 215 10.80 -12.58 17.19
N GLN A 216 10.89 -13.90 17.20
CA GLN A 216 11.85 -14.60 18.04
C GLN A 216 13.18 -14.72 17.28
N PRO A 217 14.23 -13.99 17.65
CA PRO A 217 15.51 -14.10 16.99
C PRO A 217 16.07 -15.53 17.11
N ILE A 218 16.71 -16.02 16.05
CA ILE A 218 17.38 -17.33 16.08
C ILE A 218 18.71 -17.21 16.85
N GLU A 219 19.41 -16.11 16.64
CA GLU A 219 20.61 -15.74 17.39
C GLU A 219 20.23 -14.78 18.52
N LEU A 220 20.96 -14.87 19.63
CA LEU A 220 20.72 -14.00 20.77
C LEU A 220 21.01 -12.54 20.41
N ILE A 221 20.01 -11.69 20.52
CA ILE A 221 20.15 -10.24 20.41
C ILE A 221 20.16 -9.66 21.82
N SER A 222 21.10 -8.76 22.08
CA SER A 222 21.25 -8.13 23.40
C SER A 222 20.02 -7.29 23.76
N SER A 223 19.76 -7.12 25.06
CA SER A 223 18.70 -6.20 25.52
C SER A 223 18.99 -4.75 25.12
N HIS A 224 20.25 -4.36 25.01
CA HIS A 224 20.69 -3.06 24.51
C HIS A 224 20.25 -2.86 23.04
N ASP A 225 20.56 -3.82 22.16
CA ASP A 225 20.19 -3.72 20.73
C ASP A 225 18.69 -3.79 20.52
N THR A 226 18.00 -4.63 21.30
CA THR A 226 16.54 -4.68 21.30
C THR A 226 15.92 -3.34 21.74
N GLY A 227 16.44 -2.70 22.78
CA GLY A 227 16.02 -1.36 23.21
C GLY A 227 16.26 -0.33 22.10
N LYS A 228 17.48 -0.31 21.56
CA LYS A 228 17.86 0.59 20.47
C LYS A 228 17.04 0.39 19.20
N TYR A 229 16.61 -0.84 18.91
CA TYR A 229 15.68 -1.10 17.79
C TYR A 229 14.37 -0.29 17.94
N TYR A 230 13.75 -0.31 19.11
CA TYR A 230 12.49 0.42 19.33
C TYR A 230 12.70 1.94 19.43
N ASP A 231 13.80 2.39 20.01
CA ASP A 231 14.16 3.80 20.04
C ASP A 231 14.37 4.35 18.62
N ASN A 232 15.07 3.60 17.77
CA ASN A 232 15.29 3.96 16.38
C ASN A 232 14.00 3.85 15.56
N LEU A 233 13.10 2.89 15.87
CA LEU A 233 11.80 2.82 15.21
C LEU A 233 10.95 4.06 15.51
N LEU A 234 10.97 4.55 16.75
CA LEU A 234 10.31 5.80 17.13
C LEU A 234 10.98 7.02 16.46
N ASP A 235 12.30 7.03 16.34
CA ASP A 235 12.99 8.08 15.60
C ASP A 235 12.64 8.07 14.11
N VAL A 236 12.59 6.90 13.47
CA VAL A 236 12.09 6.76 12.09
C VAL A 236 10.69 7.34 11.95
N GLN A 237 9.79 7.13 12.92
CA GLN A 237 8.45 7.73 12.90
C GLN A 237 8.50 9.27 12.99
N ARG A 238 9.40 9.84 13.81
CA ARG A 238 9.59 11.31 13.87
C ARG A 238 10.09 11.85 12.53
N GLN A 239 11.11 11.21 11.95
CA GLN A 239 11.65 11.62 10.64
C GLN A 239 10.62 11.46 9.52
N MET A 240 9.79 10.39 9.58
CA MET A 240 8.70 10.19 8.64
C MET A 240 7.64 11.30 8.74
N ARG A 241 7.27 11.76 9.96
CA ARG A 241 6.39 12.93 10.11
C ARG A 241 7.00 14.23 9.57
N VAL A 242 8.31 14.41 9.70
CA VAL A 242 9.03 15.54 9.10
C VAL A 242 9.00 15.47 7.58
N ALA A 243 9.23 14.29 7.00
CA ALA A 243 9.22 14.09 5.55
C ALA A 243 7.80 14.21 4.94
N PHE A 244 6.77 13.86 5.72
CA PHE A 244 5.37 13.84 5.28
C PHE A 244 4.44 14.73 6.14
N PRO A 245 4.69 16.05 6.23
CA PRO A 245 3.91 16.94 7.09
C PRO A 245 2.43 17.05 6.70
N ASN A 246 2.07 16.74 5.45
CA ASN A 246 0.71 16.87 4.90
C ASN A 246 0.08 15.53 4.50
N THR A 247 0.65 14.42 4.95
CA THR A 247 0.24 13.06 4.56
C THR A 247 0.08 12.20 5.80
N LEU A 248 -0.87 11.27 5.80
CA LEU A 248 -1.01 10.26 6.86
C LEU A 248 0.28 9.46 7.00
N THR A 249 0.81 9.39 8.23
CA THR A 249 1.86 8.43 8.60
C THR A 249 1.33 7.51 9.69
N TYR A 250 1.75 6.22 9.70
CA TYR A 250 1.30 5.29 10.73
C TYR A 250 2.29 4.15 10.97
N GLN A 251 2.18 3.53 12.14
CA GLN A 251 2.89 2.34 12.56
C GLN A 251 1.90 1.23 12.86
N PHE A 252 2.09 0.03 12.32
CA PHE A 252 1.40 -1.14 12.82
C PHE A 252 1.99 -1.57 14.16
N VAL A 253 1.15 -1.74 15.15
CA VAL A 253 1.52 -2.03 16.55
C VAL A 253 0.79 -3.28 17.01
N ASN A 254 1.52 -4.25 17.59
CA ASN A 254 0.94 -5.46 18.16
C ASN A 254 1.72 -5.97 19.38
N TYR A 255 2.98 -6.33 19.24
CA TYR A 255 3.87 -6.89 20.26
C TYR A 255 5.25 -6.23 20.23
N PRO A 256 6.10 -6.41 21.31
CA PRO A 256 5.79 -7.01 22.59
C PRO A 256 4.95 -6.08 23.48
N ARG A 257 4.15 -6.64 24.39
CA ARG A 257 3.25 -5.84 25.24
C ARG A 257 4.00 -4.90 26.17
N GLU A 258 5.21 -5.27 26.58
CA GLU A 258 6.06 -4.52 27.50
C GLU A 258 6.40 -3.12 26.99
N ILE A 259 6.54 -2.94 25.69
CA ILE A 259 6.84 -1.61 25.11
C ILE A 259 5.59 -0.78 24.89
N LEU A 260 4.40 -1.40 24.74
CA LEU A 260 3.20 -0.72 24.24
C LEU A 260 2.85 0.57 24.99
N PRO A 261 2.89 0.63 26.35
CA PRO A 261 2.50 1.85 27.06
C PRO A 261 3.32 3.08 26.60
N GLY A 262 4.65 2.94 26.62
CA GLY A 262 5.55 4.03 26.21
C GLY A 262 5.54 4.27 24.71
N PHE A 263 5.51 3.20 23.92
CA PHE A 263 5.55 3.30 22.45
C PHE A 263 4.30 4.01 21.90
N VAL A 264 3.11 3.61 22.35
CA VAL A 264 1.83 4.23 21.90
C VAL A 264 1.73 5.70 22.35
N ASP A 265 2.21 6.04 23.55
CA ASP A 265 2.26 7.44 23.99
C ASP A 265 3.23 8.28 23.14
N GLN A 266 4.37 7.70 22.73
CA GLN A 266 5.29 8.37 21.79
C GLN A 266 4.66 8.55 20.41
N LEU A 267 3.89 7.59 19.85
CA LEU A 267 3.17 7.79 18.59
C LEU A 267 2.21 8.98 18.69
N ARG A 268 1.51 9.12 19.82
CA ARG A 268 0.63 10.26 20.09
C ARG A 268 1.41 11.57 20.10
N THR A 269 2.56 11.62 20.75
CA THR A 269 3.43 12.80 20.83
C THR A 269 4.00 13.19 19.47
N ILE A 270 4.36 12.22 18.66
CA ILE A 270 4.88 12.41 17.29
C ILE A 270 3.75 12.88 16.34
N GLY A 271 2.50 12.53 16.62
CA GLY A 271 1.38 12.78 15.71
C GLY A 271 1.31 11.80 14.53
N THR A 272 1.86 10.60 14.71
CA THR A 272 1.76 9.50 13.73
C THR A 272 0.67 8.51 14.16
N GLY A 273 -0.01 7.88 13.18
CA GLY A 273 -1.12 6.97 13.44
C GLY A 273 -0.68 5.66 14.07
N MET A 274 -1.62 5.03 14.77
CA MET A 274 -1.51 3.69 15.30
C MET A 274 -2.39 2.75 14.48
N GLY A 275 -1.80 1.73 13.91
CA GLY A 275 -2.50 0.66 13.20
C GLY A 275 -2.25 -0.71 13.80
N GLY A 276 -2.80 -1.73 13.16
CA GLY A 276 -2.56 -3.13 13.50
C GLY A 276 -2.59 -3.98 12.25
N PRO A 277 -1.69 -4.96 12.13
CA PRO A 277 -1.67 -5.83 10.95
C PRO A 277 -2.86 -6.78 10.91
N ASP A 278 -3.53 -7.01 12.05
CA ASP A 278 -4.56 -8.03 12.20
C ASP A 278 -5.76 -7.54 13.02
N ILE A 279 -6.93 -8.12 12.72
CA ILE A 279 -8.14 -8.05 13.53
C ILE A 279 -8.54 -9.47 13.99
N PHE A 280 -7.84 -10.00 14.99
CA PHE A 280 -8.24 -11.21 15.69
C PHE A 280 -9.12 -10.84 16.90
N MET A 281 -10.42 -10.78 16.68
CA MET A 281 -11.40 -10.21 17.64
C MET A 281 -11.38 -10.86 19.02
N GLU A 282 -11.09 -12.16 19.09
CA GLU A 282 -11.13 -12.99 20.31
C GLU A 282 -9.72 -13.42 20.76
N ASP A 283 -8.66 -12.84 20.19
CA ASP A 283 -7.28 -13.20 20.56
C ASP A 283 -6.97 -12.75 22.00
N PRO A 284 -6.57 -13.69 22.88
CA PRO A 284 -6.33 -13.38 24.29
C PRO A 284 -5.10 -12.51 24.53
N GLY A 285 -4.14 -12.51 23.61
CA GLY A 285 -2.93 -11.69 23.70
C GLY A 285 -3.20 -10.25 23.35
N LEU A 286 -3.93 -10.01 22.24
CA LEU A 286 -4.28 -8.68 21.75
C LEU A 286 -5.35 -8.00 22.65
N ASN A 287 -6.23 -8.80 23.27
CA ASN A 287 -7.23 -8.34 24.24
C ASN A 287 -6.76 -8.45 25.71
N PHE A 288 -5.49 -8.79 25.95
CA PHE A 288 -5.02 -9.07 27.30
C PHE A 288 -5.23 -7.87 28.24
N ASP A 289 -5.97 -8.08 29.33
CA ASP A 289 -6.23 -7.10 30.37
C ASP A 289 -5.98 -7.72 31.76
N HIS A 290 -4.97 -7.21 32.43
CA HIS A 290 -4.63 -7.62 33.80
C HIS A 290 -4.09 -6.40 34.56
N PRO A 291 -4.52 -6.16 35.81
CA PRO A 291 -4.21 -4.93 36.55
C PRO A 291 -2.72 -4.60 36.66
N ASN A 292 -1.88 -5.61 36.82
CA ASN A 292 -0.45 -5.46 37.11
C ASN A 292 0.45 -5.92 35.95
N LYS A 293 -0.05 -5.99 34.72
CA LYS A 293 0.71 -6.41 33.56
C LYS A 293 0.46 -5.51 32.36
N PRO A 294 1.40 -5.37 31.42
CA PRO A 294 1.19 -4.63 30.19
C PRO A 294 -0.01 -5.18 29.43
N LYS A 295 -0.89 -4.27 29.00
CA LYS A 295 -2.14 -4.59 28.30
C LYS A 295 -1.91 -5.02 26.87
N GLY A 296 -2.87 -5.75 26.30
CA GLY A 296 -2.93 -6.05 24.89
C GLY A 296 -3.23 -4.80 24.07
N VAL A 297 -2.79 -4.79 22.81
CA VAL A 297 -2.83 -3.61 21.95
C VAL A 297 -4.24 -3.05 21.73
N TYR A 298 -5.28 -3.89 21.67
CA TYR A 298 -6.65 -3.43 21.44
C TYR A 298 -7.20 -2.53 22.54
N LEU A 299 -6.63 -2.57 23.72
CA LEU A 299 -7.05 -1.71 24.83
C LEU A 299 -6.55 -0.26 24.69
N TYR A 300 -5.55 -0.02 23.83
CA TYR A 300 -5.04 1.34 23.57
C TYR A 300 -5.86 2.09 22.53
N TYR A 301 -6.51 1.41 21.59
CA TYR A 301 -7.26 2.05 20.51
C TYR A 301 -8.32 3.05 20.99
N PRO A 302 -9.22 2.72 21.93
CA PRO A 302 -10.22 3.69 22.42
C PRO A 302 -9.59 4.93 23.06
N HIS A 303 -8.42 4.78 23.69
CA HIS A 303 -7.69 5.90 24.31
C HIS A 303 -7.01 6.81 23.29
N MET A 304 -6.71 6.30 22.08
CA MET A 304 -6.08 7.06 21.00
C MET A 304 -7.10 7.66 20.03
N SER A 305 -8.38 7.28 20.14
CA SER A 305 -9.46 7.79 19.29
C SER A 305 -9.57 9.31 19.36
N GLY A 306 -9.62 9.96 18.20
CA GLY A 306 -9.65 11.41 18.06
C GLY A 306 -8.33 12.12 18.40
N LEU A 307 -7.29 11.40 18.85
CA LEU A 307 -5.97 11.97 19.13
C LEU A 307 -5.01 11.80 17.96
N ILE A 308 -4.91 10.59 17.43
CA ILE A 308 -4.09 10.22 16.26
C ILE A 308 -4.91 9.35 15.31
N PRO A 309 -4.50 9.20 14.04
CA PRO A 309 -5.14 8.26 13.12
C PRO A 309 -5.12 6.83 13.62
N LEU A 310 -6.23 6.10 13.45
CA LEU A 310 -6.35 4.69 13.79
C LEU A 310 -6.57 3.87 12.52
N THR A 311 -5.62 2.96 12.21
CA THR A 311 -5.47 2.32 10.90
C THR A 311 -5.32 0.79 10.96
N PRO A 312 -6.28 0.05 11.57
CA PRO A 312 -6.22 -1.41 11.61
C PRO A 312 -6.38 -2.03 10.22
N SER A 313 -5.92 -3.28 10.08
CA SER A 313 -5.99 -4.06 8.86
C SER A 313 -6.64 -5.42 9.10
N VAL A 314 -7.50 -5.84 8.18
CA VAL A 314 -8.03 -7.21 8.11
C VAL A 314 -7.14 -8.02 7.17
N MET A 315 -6.32 -8.90 7.73
CA MET A 315 -5.46 -9.81 6.98
C MET A 315 -6.19 -11.10 6.61
N GLN A 316 -5.60 -11.90 5.71
CA GLN A 316 -6.22 -13.14 5.25
C GLN A 316 -6.64 -14.07 6.40
N ALA A 317 -5.77 -14.29 7.38
CA ALA A 317 -6.05 -15.17 8.51
C ALA A 317 -7.22 -14.70 9.39
N ASN A 318 -7.55 -13.41 9.35
CA ASN A 318 -8.68 -12.86 10.11
C ASN A 318 -10.05 -13.26 9.53
N TYR A 319 -10.12 -13.58 8.24
CA TYR A 319 -11.34 -14.11 7.62
C TYR A 319 -11.60 -15.56 8.02
N ASP A 320 -10.53 -16.29 8.33
CA ASP A 320 -10.60 -17.73 8.66
C ASP A 320 -10.83 -17.99 10.13
N ASN A 321 -10.35 -17.08 11.00
CA ASN A 321 -10.45 -17.30 12.46
C ASN A 321 -10.44 -16.00 13.26
N THR A 322 -11.17 -15.98 14.37
CA THR A 322 -11.20 -14.86 15.33
C THR A 322 -9.99 -14.84 16.27
N ARG A 323 -9.12 -15.85 16.22
CA ARG A 323 -7.92 -16.00 17.06
C ARG A 323 -6.72 -16.43 16.24
N TYR A 324 -5.55 -15.89 16.56
CA TYR A 324 -4.29 -16.25 15.91
C TYR A 324 -3.92 -17.73 16.07
N ASP A 325 -4.24 -18.34 17.23
CA ASP A 325 -3.93 -19.75 17.51
C ASP A 325 -4.89 -20.76 16.84
N GLY A 326 -5.83 -20.28 16.03
CA GLY A 326 -6.80 -21.12 15.31
C GLY A 326 -7.92 -21.69 16.17
N LYS A 327 -7.99 -21.37 17.47
CA LYS A 327 -8.99 -21.90 18.42
C LYS A 327 -10.26 -21.05 18.52
N GLY A 328 -10.41 -20.06 17.67
CA GLY A 328 -11.61 -19.24 17.57
C GLY A 328 -12.63 -19.84 16.60
N ARG A 329 -13.43 -18.95 16.01
CA ARG A 329 -14.42 -19.27 14.97
C ARG A 329 -14.19 -18.44 13.72
N VAL A 330 -14.84 -18.81 12.63
CA VAL A 330 -14.87 -17.98 11.41
C VAL A 330 -15.77 -16.77 11.65
N PRO A 331 -15.25 -15.53 11.51
CA PRO A 331 -16.08 -14.34 11.62
C PRO A 331 -16.82 -14.04 10.31
N THR A 332 -17.89 -13.28 10.40
CA THR A 332 -18.50 -12.63 9.24
C THR A 332 -17.75 -11.32 8.89
N ILE A 333 -17.87 -10.85 7.65
CA ILE A 333 -17.31 -9.54 7.25
C ILE A 333 -17.93 -8.40 8.06
N GLY A 334 -19.25 -8.50 8.37
CA GLY A 334 -19.94 -7.53 9.22
C GLY A 334 -19.39 -7.46 10.65
N GLU A 335 -19.00 -8.60 11.26
CA GLU A 335 -18.36 -8.62 12.58
C GLU A 335 -16.97 -7.98 12.56
N LEU A 336 -16.15 -8.26 11.52
CA LEU A 336 -14.84 -7.64 11.35
C LEU A 336 -14.97 -6.11 11.17
N LEU A 337 -15.96 -5.66 10.37
CA LEU A 337 -16.27 -4.24 10.20
C LEU A 337 -16.70 -3.60 11.53
N ALA A 338 -17.64 -4.22 12.26
CA ALA A 338 -18.11 -3.73 13.54
C ALA A 338 -16.97 -3.64 14.56
N PHE A 339 -16.10 -4.64 14.63
CA PHE A 339 -14.95 -4.62 15.54
C PHE A 339 -13.97 -3.49 15.19
N GLY A 340 -13.62 -3.33 13.91
CA GLY A 340 -12.76 -2.23 13.46
C GLY A 340 -13.36 -0.86 13.76
N ARG A 341 -14.65 -0.66 13.50
CA ARG A 341 -15.38 0.58 13.72
C ARG A 341 -15.62 0.88 15.22
N ASP A 342 -16.20 -0.08 15.94
CA ASP A 342 -16.75 0.18 17.26
C ASP A 342 -15.73 -0.07 18.38
N ARG A 343 -14.89 -1.11 18.24
CA ARG A 343 -13.87 -1.46 19.23
C ARG A 343 -12.53 -0.77 18.97
N LEU A 344 -12.07 -0.78 17.72
CA LEU A 344 -10.79 -0.18 17.36
C LEU A 344 -10.92 1.29 16.91
N LYS A 345 -12.13 1.85 16.82
CA LYS A 345 -12.35 3.27 16.48
C LYS A 345 -11.63 3.72 15.21
N ALA A 346 -11.57 2.84 14.22
CA ALA A 346 -10.81 3.05 12.99
C ALA A 346 -11.22 4.31 12.23
N ASN A 347 -10.22 5.09 11.78
CA ASN A 347 -10.37 6.08 10.73
C ASN A 347 -10.16 5.44 9.35
N TYR A 348 -9.19 4.57 9.23
CA TYR A 348 -8.88 3.77 8.02
C TYR A 348 -8.99 2.29 8.35
N LEU A 349 -9.64 1.52 7.49
CA LEU A 349 -9.71 0.06 7.62
C LEU A 349 -9.23 -0.57 6.32
N PHE A 350 -8.11 -1.27 6.40
CA PHE A 350 -7.51 -1.95 5.25
C PHE A 350 -8.08 -3.36 5.13
N TRP A 351 -8.59 -3.71 3.94
CA TRP A 351 -9.18 -5.02 3.64
C TRP A 351 -8.30 -5.81 2.70
N THR A 352 -7.65 -6.87 3.19
CA THR A 352 -6.85 -7.73 2.32
C THR A 352 -7.72 -8.42 1.29
N ARG A 353 -7.35 -8.31 0.01
CA ARG A 353 -7.96 -9.07 -1.08
C ARG A 353 -7.49 -10.52 -1.00
N ALA A 354 -8.15 -11.31 -0.16
CA ALA A 354 -7.84 -12.72 0.02
C ALA A 354 -8.71 -13.61 -0.88
N PRO A 355 -8.15 -14.59 -1.61
CA PRO A 355 -8.93 -15.58 -2.34
C PRO A 355 -9.98 -16.24 -1.45
N GLY A 356 -11.21 -16.41 -1.97
CA GLY A 356 -12.33 -16.98 -1.22
C GLY A 356 -13.14 -15.99 -0.37
N HIS A 357 -12.59 -14.81 -0.04
CA HIS A 357 -13.24 -13.85 0.86
C HIS A 357 -13.53 -12.49 0.22
N PHE A 358 -12.75 -12.06 -0.75
CA PHE A 358 -12.82 -10.68 -1.27
C PHE A 358 -14.19 -10.33 -1.90
N GLN A 359 -14.92 -11.29 -2.47
CA GLN A 359 -16.27 -11.03 -3.00
C GLN A 359 -17.24 -10.64 -1.88
N GLN A 360 -17.18 -11.30 -0.73
CA GLN A 360 -17.99 -10.97 0.44
C GLN A 360 -17.65 -9.58 0.99
N VAL A 361 -16.35 -9.20 0.96
CA VAL A 361 -15.92 -7.84 1.33
C VAL A 361 -16.53 -6.82 0.37
N LEU A 362 -16.46 -7.04 -0.95
CA LEU A 362 -17.04 -6.13 -1.95
C LEU A 362 -18.55 -6.01 -1.80
N GLU A 363 -19.25 -7.12 -1.53
CA GLU A 363 -20.69 -7.12 -1.27
C GLU A 363 -21.03 -6.28 -0.02
N GLN A 364 -20.30 -6.47 1.08
CA GLN A 364 -20.47 -5.67 2.29
C GLN A 364 -20.22 -4.19 2.02
N MET A 365 -19.17 -3.83 1.25
CA MET A 365 -18.84 -2.45 0.93
C MET A 365 -19.92 -1.78 0.04
N ARG A 366 -20.53 -2.51 -0.89
CA ARG A 366 -21.61 -1.99 -1.73
C ARG A 366 -22.90 -1.66 -0.97
N GLN A 367 -23.09 -2.27 0.21
CA GLN A 367 -24.25 -2.03 1.08
C GLN A 367 -24.08 -0.80 1.98
N ILE A 368 -22.89 -0.22 2.05
CA ILE A 368 -22.61 0.95 2.89
C ILE A 368 -23.20 2.20 2.25
N PRO A 369 -24.15 2.90 2.92
CA PRO A 369 -24.66 4.17 2.41
C PRO A 369 -23.59 5.26 2.59
N LEU A 370 -23.28 5.95 1.48
CA LEU A 370 -22.23 6.98 1.47
C LEU A 370 -22.76 8.41 1.61
N GLN A 371 -24.07 8.62 1.43
CA GLN A 371 -24.65 9.95 1.55
C GLN A 371 -24.48 10.49 2.99
N GLY A 372 -23.74 11.58 3.12
CA GLY A 372 -23.39 12.15 4.42
C GLY A 372 -22.40 11.32 5.25
N ASN A 373 -21.82 10.28 4.67
CA ASN A 373 -20.91 9.36 5.34
C ASN A 373 -19.77 8.88 4.41
N PRO A 374 -18.87 9.79 3.99
CA PRO A 374 -17.82 9.45 3.04
C PRO A 374 -16.81 8.42 3.59
N ALA A 375 -16.68 8.32 4.92
CA ALA A 375 -15.81 7.32 5.57
C ALA A 375 -16.43 5.91 5.67
N GLY A 376 -17.67 5.72 5.16
CA GLY A 376 -18.29 4.41 5.16
C GLY A 376 -18.63 3.88 6.56
N GLY A 377 -18.95 4.77 7.52
CA GLY A 377 -19.29 4.43 8.91
C GLY A 377 -18.10 4.44 9.87
N LEU A 378 -16.88 4.63 9.37
CA LEU A 378 -15.70 4.83 10.23
C LEU A 378 -15.65 6.27 10.76
N ASP A 379 -14.77 6.53 11.73
CA ASP A 379 -14.58 7.87 12.29
C ASP A 379 -13.90 8.80 11.27
N ALA A 380 -14.65 9.78 10.77
CA ALA A 380 -14.17 10.77 9.79
C ALA A 380 -13.49 11.98 10.45
N SER A 381 -13.49 12.07 11.77
CA SER A 381 -12.98 13.25 12.50
C SER A 381 -11.49 13.46 12.26
N CYS A 382 -11.09 14.70 12.04
CA CYS A 382 -9.68 15.09 11.98
C CYS A 382 -9.03 14.89 13.36
N PRO A 383 -7.93 14.12 13.46
CA PRO A 383 -7.27 13.90 14.73
C PRO A 383 -6.64 15.17 15.30
N LYS A 384 -6.64 15.27 16.64
CA LYS A 384 -6.06 16.44 17.36
C LYS A 384 -4.56 16.62 17.14
N ALA A 385 -3.85 15.56 16.73
CA ALA A 385 -2.44 15.65 16.37
C ALA A 385 -2.18 16.52 15.13
N TYR A 386 -3.20 16.80 14.31
CA TYR A 386 -3.10 17.60 13.11
C TYR A 386 -3.63 19.02 13.37
N GLN A 387 -3.06 20.02 12.68
CA GLN A 387 -3.55 21.39 12.73
C GLN A 387 -4.87 21.57 11.98
N GLY A 388 -5.13 20.69 11.03
CA GLY A 388 -6.34 20.61 10.24
C GLY A 388 -6.29 19.46 9.25
N CYS A 389 -7.43 19.18 8.64
CA CYS A 389 -7.59 18.15 7.63
C CYS A 389 -8.27 18.74 6.40
N VAL A 390 -7.86 18.28 5.20
CA VAL A 390 -8.44 18.67 3.91
C VAL A 390 -8.76 17.42 3.09
N GLU A 391 -9.91 17.43 2.39
CA GLU A 391 -10.30 16.41 1.40
C GLU A 391 -9.86 16.82 -0.01
#